data_c059cd279a52a5b8ee009ab0cea6cd58
#
_entry.id   c059cd279a52a5b8ee009ab0cea6cd58
#
_cell.length_a   1.000
_cell.length_b   1.000
_cell.length_c   1.000
_cell.angle_alpha   90.00
_cell.angle_beta   90.00
_cell.angle_gamma   90.00
#
_symmetry.space_group_name_H-M   'P 1'
#
loop_
_entity.id
_entity.type
_entity.pdbx_description
1 polymer ?
#
loop_
_entity_poly.entity_id
_entity_poly.type
_entity_poly.pdbx_seq_one_letter_code
_entity_poly.pdbx_strand_id
1 'polypeptide(L)'
;MPAIAALGEADDTLATLARFFVLGLPVPRESLAEALTDFGVKAVVRAQFAAEVGAEIAPLVELAAHDFVDPTGVSSWWIVADLGQVGRRGELPPAHVVGVGGASRTLAGLMIHTHVDSTLDLGTGSGILALLASRFSERVVATDISARALNFARFNAELNGATNIEFRLGNLFEPLVGERFDRILSNPPFVITPRSAAGVPAYDYRDGGRVGDGLTEAIVAAIPAHLSPRGIAQLLGNWETRDGVDGLERVREWTDDAGLDAWVIERERQDPSRYAETWIRDGGVVAGERFDE
;
A
#
# COMPACT_ATOMS: atom_id res chain seq x y z
N MET A 1 -14.72 -20.13 -0.70
CA MET A 1 -13.43 -19.64 -0.20
C MET A 1 -12.75 -20.71 0.64
N PRO A 2 -11.61 -21.28 0.16
CA PRO A 2 -11.00 -22.46 0.81
C PRO A 2 -10.55 -22.20 2.25
N ALA A 3 -10.02 -21.02 2.57
CA ALA A 3 -9.54 -20.71 3.92
C ALA A 3 -10.66 -20.64 4.96
N ILE A 4 -11.84 -20.11 4.60
CA ILE A 4 -13.01 -20.08 5.49
C ILE A 4 -13.51 -21.50 5.71
N ALA A 5 -13.54 -22.34 4.66
CA ALA A 5 -13.92 -23.73 4.78
C ALA A 5 -12.89 -24.56 5.57
N ALA A 6 -11.59 -24.25 5.44
CA ALA A 6 -10.52 -24.93 6.18
C ALA A 6 -10.53 -24.62 7.68
N LEU A 7 -10.90 -23.40 8.08
CA LEU A 7 -11.10 -23.04 9.48
C LEU A 7 -12.37 -23.65 10.05
N GLY A 8 -13.33 -24.03 9.18
CA GLY A 8 -14.51 -24.83 9.45
C GLY A 8 -15.25 -24.49 10.75
N GLU A 9 -15.58 -25.52 11.49
CA GLU A 9 -16.20 -25.46 12.81
C GLU A 9 -15.17 -25.47 13.95
N ALA A 10 -13.88 -25.26 13.64
CA ALA A 10 -12.83 -25.17 14.66
C ALA A 10 -13.15 -24.00 15.61
N ASP A 11 -13.43 -24.32 16.85
CA ASP A 11 -13.81 -23.38 17.91
C ASP A 11 -12.67 -23.25 18.93
N ASP A 12 -11.45 -23.06 18.38
CA ASP A 12 -10.26 -22.82 19.17
C ASP A 12 -9.79 -21.35 19.06
N THR A 13 -8.95 -20.97 19.99
CA THR A 13 -8.38 -19.63 20.10
C THR A 13 -7.69 -19.17 18.80
N LEU A 14 -6.93 -20.05 18.16
CA LEU A 14 -6.21 -19.72 16.93
C LEU A 14 -7.19 -19.50 15.77
N ALA A 15 -8.19 -20.34 15.62
CA ALA A 15 -9.22 -20.18 14.60
C ALA A 15 -10.03 -18.89 14.80
N THR A 16 -10.36 -18.54 16.05
CA THR A 16 -11.01 -17.28 16.39
C THR A 16 -10.15 -16.07 15.99
N LEU A 17 -8.88 -16.06 16.34
CA LEU A 17 -7.96 -14.97 15.97
C LEU A 17 -7.75 -14.89 14.46
N ALA A 18 -7.62 -16.01 13.76
CA ALA A 18 -7.48 -16.06 12.31
C ALA A 18 -8.74 -15.54 11.59
N ARG A 19 -9.93 -15.95 12.03
CA ARG A 19 -11.19 -15.39 11.49
C ARG A 19 -11.27 -13.90 11.69
N PHE A 20 -10.94 -13.44 12.89
CA PHE A 20 -11.08 -12.04 13.27
C PHE A 20 -10.04 -11.14 12.56
N PHE A 21 -8.76 -11.38 12.75
CA PHE A 21 -7.70 -10.48 12.27
C PHE A 21 -7.27 -10.72 10.83
N VAL A 22 -7.31 -11.98 10.35
CA VAL A 22 -6.81 -12.31 9.01
C VAL A 22 -7.92 -12.34 7.98
N LEU A 23 -9.08 -12.91 8.33
CA LEU A 23 -10.21 -13.00 7.40
C LEU A 23 -11.20 -11.85 7.54
N GLY A 24 -11.06 -11.00 8.56
CA GLY A 24 -11.96 -9.86 8.77
C GLY A 24 -13.40 -10.26 9.07
N LEU A 25 -13.62 -11.39 9.71
CA LEU A 25 -14.96 -11.92 9.98
C LEU A 25 -15.39 -11.61 11.42
N PRO A 26 -16.67 -11.25 11.65
CA PRO A 26 -17.22 -11.16 12.99
C PRO A 26 -17.10 -12.51 13.73
N VAL A 27 -16.86 -12.43 15.03
CA VAL A 27 -16.78 -13.60 15.93
C VAL A 27 -17.60 -13.35 17.19
N PRO A 28 -18.08 -14.42 17.85
CA PRO A 28 -18.77 -14.30 19.13
C PRO A 28 -17.90 -13.57 20.16
N ARG A 29 -18.51 -12.66 20.94
CA ARG A 29 -17.81 -11.90 21.99
C ARG A 29 -17.07 -12.79 22.98
N GLU A 30 -17.68 -13.89 23.37
CA GLU A 30 -17.12 -14.85 24.33
C GLU A 30 -15.86 -15.51 23.78
N SER A 31 -15.91 -16.03 22.54
CA SER A 31 -14.76 -16.64 21.87
C SER A 31 -13.59 -15.65 21.71
N LEU A 32 -13.89 -14.37 21.38
CA LEU A 32 -12.84 -13.35 21.30
C LEU A 32 -12.29 -13.00 22.69
N ALA A 33 -13.12 -12.99 23.73
CA ALA A 33 -12.65 -12.74 25.09
C ALA A 33 -11.72 -13.84 25.60
N GLU A 34 -12.00 -15.09 25.27
CA GLU A 34 -11.12 -16.24 25.55
C GLU A 34 -9.81 -16.17 24.76
N ALA A 35 -9.87 -15.69 23.51
CA ALA A 35 -8.70 -15.58 22.66
C ALA A 35 -7.79 -14.38 23.04
N LEU A 36 -8.32 -13.34 23.67
CA LEU A 36 -7.62 -12.10 24.04
C LEU A 36 -7.58 -11.90 25.57
N THR A 37 -7.13 -12.90 26.30
CA THR A 37 -7.14 -12.93 27.77
C THR A 37 -6.44 -11.73 28.39
N ASP A 38 -5.29 -11.34 27.88
CA ASP A 38 -4.45 -10.28 28.44
C ASP A 38 -4.86 -8.87 27.98
N PHE A 39 -5.34 -8.73 26.77
CA PHE A 39 -5.70 -7.44 26.16
C PHE A 39 -7.19 -7.10 26.36
N GLY A 40 -8.03 -8.08 26.18
CA GLY A 40 -9.48 -8.02 26.37
C GLY A 40 -10.25 -7.31 25.26
N VAL A 41 -11.49 -7.74 25.04
CA VAL A 41 -12.39 -7.21 23.99
C VAL A 41 -12.63 -5.71 24.12
N LYS A 42 -12.79 -5.19 25.35
CA LYS A 42 -13.00 -3.74 25.59
C LYS A 42 -11.84 -2.88 25.09
N ALA A 43 -10.61 -3.39 25.19
CA ALA A 43 -9.45 -2.65 24.74
C ALA A 43 -9.40 -2.61 23.19
N VAL A 44 -9.70 -3.72 22.52
CA VAL A 44 -9.78 -3.77 21.04
C VAL A 44 -10.85 -2.81 20.50
N VAL A 45 -12.02 -2.75 21.13
CA VAL A 45 -13.09 -1.83 20.74
C VAL A 45 -12.70 -0.38 21.01
N ARG A 46 -12.11 -0.08 22.16
CA ARG A 46 -11.63 1.26 22.50
C ARG A 46 -10.50 1.75 21.57
N ALA A 47 -9.64 0.85 21.12
CA ALA A 47 -8.59 1.12 20.14
C ALA A 47 -9.15 1.30 18.71
N GLN A 48 -10.45 1.16 18.50
CA GLN A 48 -11.10 1.21 17.19
C GLN A 48 -10.61 0.13 16.21
N PHE A 49 -10.13 -0.99 16.72
CA PHE A 49 -9.80 -2.15 15.90
C PHE A 49 -11.01 -3.05 15.64
N ALA A 50 -12.07 -2.83 16.41
CA ALA A 50 -13.31 -3.57 16.31
C ALA A 50 -14.52 -2.75 16.72
N ALA A 51 -15.70 -3.22 16.34
CA ALA A 51 -17.00 -2.69 16.75
C ALA A 51 -17.88 -3.81 17.31
N GLU A 52 -18.75 -3.44 18.25
CA GLU A 52 -19.79 -4.35 18.75
C GLU A 52 -20.97 -4.38 17.77
N VAL A 53 -21.37 -5.58 17.36
CA VAL A 53 -22.49 -5.82 16.44
C VAL A 53 -23.38 -6.92 17.02
N GLY A 54 -24.37 -6.52 17.82
CA GLY A 54 -25.22 -7.48 18.54
C GLY A 54 -24.44 -8.31 19.54
N ALA A 55 -24.46 -9.64 19.40
CA ALA A 55 -23.69 -10.57 20.23
C ALA A 55 -22.26 -10.82 19.75
N GLU A 56 -21.91 -10.27 18.59
CA GLU A 56 -20.62 -10.48 17.95
C GLU A 56 -19.75 -9.23 18.05
N ILE A 57 -18.46 -9.43 17.83
CA ILE A 57 -17.46 -8.37 17.65
C ILE A 57 -17.00 -8.45 16.20
N ALA A 58 -17.17 -7.36 15.47
CA ALA A 58 -16.73 -7.22 14.08
C ALA A 58 -15.39 -6.51 14.02
N PRO A 59 -14.37 -7.03 13.31
CA PRO A 59 -13.11 -6.32 13.11
C PRO A 59 -13.32 -5.11 12.21
N LEU A 60 -12.56 -4.06 12.45
CA LEU A 60 -12.49 -2.85 11.61
C LEU A 60 -11.17 -2.74 10.85
N VAL A 61 -10.19 -3.54 11.25
CA VAL A 61 -8.84 -3.60 10.66
C VAL A 61 -8.42 -5.05 10.48
N GLU A 62 -7.52 -5.28 9.54
CA GLU A 62 -6.76 -6.52 9.46
C GLU A 62 -5.44 -6.36 10.23
N LEU A 63 -4.95 -7.44 10.79
CA LEU A 63 -3.61 -7.55 11.37
C LEU A 63 -2.98 -8.82 10.83
N ALA A 64 -1.92 -8.70 10.08
CA ALA A 64 -1.25 -9.83 9.47
C ALA A 64 0.27 -9.73 9.60
N ALA A 65 0.92 -10.88 9.77
CA ALA A 65 2.37 -10.98 9.67
C ALA A 65 2.79 -11.10 8.20
N HIS A 66 3.84 -10.38 7.84
CA HIS A 66 4.43 -10.40 6.51
C HIS A 66 5.92 -10.66 6.60
N ASP A 67 6.36 -11.73 5.95
CA ASP A 67 7.76 -12.11 5.89
C ASP A 67 8.42 -11.56 4.62
N PHE A 68 9.62 -11.05 4.79
CA PHE A 68 10.49 -10.60 3.72
C PHE A 68 11.88 -11.19 3.91
N VAL A 69 12.53 -11.50 2.80
CA VAL A 69 13.90 -11.98 2.77
C VAL A 69 14.82 -10.84 2.34
N ASP A 70 15.85 -10.58 3.12
CA ASP A 70 16.89 -9.61 2.81
C ASP A 70 18.28 -10.23 3.09
N PRO A 71 19.39 -9.54 2.81
CA PRO A 71 20.73 -10.06 3.02
C PRO A 71 21.06 -10.46 4.47
N THR A 72 20.26 -10.03 5.44
CA THR A 72 20.44 -10.36 6.87
C THR A 72 19.58 -11.55 7.31
N GLY A 73 18.73 -12.09 6.42
CA GLY A 73 17.86 -13.24 6.66
C GLY A 73 16.38 -12.93 6.46
N VAL A 74 15.50 -13.66 7.15
CA VAL A 74 14.06 -13.45 7.14
C VAL A 74 13.69 -12.44 8.21
N SER A 75 12.90 -11.43 7.83
CA SER A 75 12.30 -10.48 8.75
C SER A 75 10.78 -10.58 8.69
N SER A 76 10.14 -10.64 9.85
CA SER A 76 8.69 -10.67 9.98
C SER A 76 8.18 -9.33 10.52
N TRP A 77 7.17 -8.77 9.86
CA TRP A 77 6.56 -7.50 10.20
C TRP A 77 5.06 -7.67 10.45
N TRP A 78 4.59 -7.21 11.58
CA TRP A 78 3.16 -7.16 11.88
C TRP A 78 2.56 -5.86 11.32
N ILE A 79 1.62 -5.98 10.40
CA ILE A 79 1.00 -4.83 9.74
C ILE A 79 -0.48 -4.78 10.03
N VAL A 80 -0.93 -3.64 10.54
CA VAL A 80 -2.34 -3.26 10.66
C VAL A 80 -2.70 -2.36 9.48
N ALA A 81 -3.83 -2.65 8.85
CA ALA A 81 -4.39 -1.89 7.75
C ALA A 81 -5.91 -1.98 7.78
N ASP A 82 -6.58 -1.26 6.86
CA ASP A 82 -8.03 -1.45 6.69
C ASP A 82 -8.34 -2.85 6.19
N LEU A 83 -9.52 -3.36 6.55
CA LEU A 83 -9.97 -4.68 6.09
C LEU A 83 -9.93 -4.78 4.57
N GLY A 84 -9.25 -5.80 4.07
CA GLY A 84 -9.27 -6.14 2.65
C GLY A 84 -10.66 -6.56 2.16
N GLN A 85 -10.80 -6.77 0.84
CA GLN A 85 -12.07 -7.10 0.19
C GLN A 85 -12.78 -8.34 0.77
N VAL A 86 -12.03 -9.29 1.34
CA VAL A 86 -12.60 -10.52 1.92
C VAL A 86 -13.39 -10.22 3.21
N GLY A 87 -12.84 -9.37 4.06
CA GLY A 87 -13.48 -8.98 5.34
C GLY A 87 -14.55 -7.90 5.17
N ARG A 88 -14.45 -7.10 4.13
CA ARG A 88 -15.36 -6.01 3.85
C ARG A 88 -16.35 -6.37 2.76
N ARG A 89 -17.62 -6.48 3.13
CA ARG A 89 -18.69 -6.66 2.15
C ARG A 89 -19.14 -5.28 1.63
N GLY A 90 -18.71 -4.88 0.42
CA GLY A 90 -19.13 -3.62 -0.21
C GLY A 90 -17.99 -2.77 -0.74
N GLU A 91 -18.31 -1.58 -1.24
CA GLU A 91 -17.35 -0.62 -1.78
C GLU A 91 -16.35 -0.16 -0.73
N LEU A 92 -15.10 0.02 -1.15
CA LEU A 92 -14.06 0.56 -0.29
C LEU A 92 -14.27 2.08 -0.11
N PRO A 93 -14.00 2.66 1.05
CA PRO A 93 -14.03 4.12 1.21
C PRO A 93 -12.89 4.77 0.43
N PRO A 94 -13.05 6.02 -0.05
CA PRO A 94 -11.97 6.73 -0.74
C PRO A 94 -10.64 6.75 0.04
N ALA A 95 -10.71 6.97 1.34
CA ALA A 95 -9.54 6.99 2.24
C ALA A 95 -9.12 5.59 2.75
N HIS A 96 -9.41 4.52 2.00
CA HIS A 96 -9.01 3.16 2.36
C HIS A 96 -7.49 3.01 2.32
N VAL A 97 -6.92 2.44 3.39
CA VAL A 97 -5.49 2.19 3.51
C VAL A 97 -5.22 0.71 3.28
N VAL A 98 -4.65 0.42 2.13
CA VAL A 98 -4.33 -0.96 1.74
C VAL A 98 -3.21 -1.52 2.61
N GLY A 99 -3.33 -2.78 3.01
CA GLY A 99 -2.26 -3.54 3.66
C GLY A 99 -1.10 -3.85 2.69
N VAL A 100 -0.40 -4.95 2.92
CA VAL A 100 0.74 -5.32 2.07
C VAL A 100 0.26 -6.05 0.82
N GLY A 101 0.05 -5.29 -0.24
CA GLY A 101 -0.36 -5.79 -1.55
C GLY A 101 0.79 -6.34 -2.41
N GLY A 102 0.44 -6.88 -3.59
CA GLY A 102 1.40 -7.44 -4.55
C GLY A 102 2.43 -6.42 -5.04
N ALA A 103 2.03 -5.17 -5.27
CA ALA A 103 2.90 -4.08 -5.68
C ALA A 103 3.96 -3.78 -4.61
N SER A 104 3.55 -3.59 -3.36
CA SER A 104 4.48 -3.36 -2.25
C SER A 104 5.46 -4.51 -2.05
N ARG A 105 4.99 -5.77 -2.17
CA ARG A 105 5.88 -6.96 -2.13
C ARG A 105 6.88 -6.98 -3.27
N THR A 106 6.46 -6.58 -4.47
CA THR A 106 7.35 -6.49 -5.63
C THR A 106 8.47 -5.47 -5.38
N LEU A 107 8.12 -4.25 -4.97
CA LEU A 107 9.12 -3.21 -4.73
C LEU A 107 10.03 -3.59 -3.56
N ALA A 108 9.48 -4.16 -2.49
CA ALA A 108 10.25 -4.68 -1.37
C ALA A 108 11.28 -5.74 -1.80
N GLY A 109 10.89 -6.68 -2.67
CA GLY A 109 11.79 -7.72 -3.20
C GLY A 109 12.85 -7.19 -4.17
N LEU A 110 12.65 -6.00 -4.74
CA LEU A 110 13.61 -5.33 -5.63
C LEU A 110 14.43 -4.25 -4.93
N MET A 111 14.14 -3.96 -3.67
CA MET A 111 14.84 -2.91 -2.92
C MET A 111 16.34 -3.21 -2.82
N ILE A 112 17.16 -2.22 -3.11
CA ILE A 112 18.61 -2.31 -2.95
C ILE A 112 18.93 -2.14 -1.46
N HIS A 113 19.54 -3.17 -0.84
CA HIS A 113 19.75 -3.25 0.59
C HIS A 113 21.13 -2.69 1.05
N THR A 114 21.74 -1.80 0.27
CA THR A 114 22.93 -1.08 0.74
C THR A 114 22.54 -0.14 1.88
N HIS A 115 23.38 -0.03 2.92
CA HIS A 115 23.14 0.91 4.00
C HIS A 115 23.36 2.35 3.50
N VAL A 116 22.45 3.27 3.86
CA VAL A 116 22.46 4.68 3.46
C VAL A 116 22.13 5.59 4.65
N ASP A 117 22.51 6.87 4.57
CA ASP A 117 22.22 7.81 5.65
C ASP A 117 20.72 8.18 5.66
N SER A 118 20.11 8.28 4.49
CA SER A 118 18.71 8.73 4.39
C SER A 118 17.92 8.00 3.32
N THR A 119 16.68 7.64 3.65
CA THR A 119 15.69 7.11 2.71
C THR A 119 14.39 7.88 2.79
N LEU A 120 13.79 8.17 1.63
CA LEU A 120 12.42 8.64 1.49
C LEU A 120 11.52 7.47 1.07
N ASP A 121 10.40 7.28 1.76
CA ASP A 121 9.27 6.47 1.30
C ASP A 121 8.13 7.42 0.92
N LEU A 122 7.93 7.61 -0.38
CA LEU A 122 6.97 8.55 -0.96
C LEU A 122 5.64 7.85 -1.21
N GLY A 123 4.58 8.26 -0.49
CA GLY A 123 3.28 7.57 -0.52
C GLY A 123 3.32 6.29 0.32
N THR A 124 3.66 6.41 1.60
CA THR A 124 4.01 5.27 2.49
C THR A 124 2.86 4.30 2.76
N GLY A 125 1.60 4.75 2.66
CA GLY A 125 0.42 3.93 2.96
C GLY A 125 0.45 3.35 4.37
N SER A 126 0.42 2.01 4.49
CA SER A 126 0.54 1.31 5.78
C SER A 126 1.97 1.29 6.36
N GLY A 127 2.97 1.82 5.67
CA GLY A 127 4.33 1.98 6.16
C GLY A 127 5.28 0.82 5.88
N ILE A 128 4.91 -0.18 5.09
CA ILE A 128 5.74 -1.39 4.93
C ILE A 128 7.09 -1.10 4.28
N LEU A 129 7.15 -0.21 3.27
CA LEU A 129 8.43 0.12 2.62
C LEU A 129 9.32 0.95 3.54
N ALA A 130 8.74 1.88 4.31
CA ALA A 130 9.46 2.64 5.34
C ALA A 130 10.04 1.70 6.42
N LEU A 131 9.28 0.70 6.87
CA LEU A 131 9.72 -0.32 7.82
C LEU A 131 10.90 -1.13 7.28
N LEU A 132 10.81 -1.61 6.05
CA LEU A 132 11.90 -2.34 5.41
C LEU A 132 13.15 -1.47 5.24
N ALA A 133 12.97 -0.22 4.78
CA ALA A 133 14.05 0.73 4.62
C ALA A 133 14.73 1.11 5.95
N SER A 134 13.98 1.11 7.06
CA SER A 134 14.50 1.48 8.38
C SER A 134 15.66 0.59 8.86
N ARG A 135 15.76 -0.62 8.35
CA ARG A 135 16.85 -1.56 8.65
C ARG A 135 18.17 -1.21 7.93
N PHE A 136 18.07 -0.45 6.85
CA PHE A 136 19.18 -0.13 5.94
C PHE A 136 19.39 1.38 5.77
N SER A 137 18.91 2.16 6.74
CA SER A 137 19.04 3.61 6.72
C SER A 137 19.21 4.14 8.14
N GLU A 138 20.03 5.18 8.30
CA GLU A 138 20.12 5.89 9.58
C GLU A 138 18.81 6.62 9.87
N ARG A 139 18.22 7.22 8.86
CA ARG A 139 16.94 7.96 8.94
C ARG A 139 16.04 7.60 7.75
N VAL A 140 14.76 7.41 8.04
CA VAL A 140 13.71 7.28 7.03
C VAL A 140 12.72 8.44 7.18
N VAL A 141 12.34 9.07 6.07
CA VAL A 141 11.19 9.98 6.01
C VAL A 141 10.10 9.28 5.21
N ALA A 142 8.94 9.15 5.82
CA ALA A 142 7.76 8.55 5.21
C ALA A 142 6.69 9.62 5.00
N THR A 143 6.25 9.82 3.76
CA THR A 143 5.25 10.83 3.44
C THR A 143 3.98 10.20 2.89
N ASP A 144 2.85 10.84 3.14
CA ASP A 144 1.57 10.46 2.54
C ASP A 144 0.64 11.67 2.53
N ILE A 145 -0.28 11.73 1.56
CA ILE A 145 -1.33 12.73 1.49
C ILE A 145 -2.45 12.44 2.50
N SER A 146 -2.61 11.19 2.90
CA SER A 146 -3.62 10.73 3.83
C SER A 146 -3.10 10.73 5.27
N ALA A 147 -3.69 11.56 6.13
CA ALA A 147 -3.41 11.53 7.57
C ALA A 147 -3.77 10.16 8.18
N ARG A 148 -4.77 9.46 7.61
CA ARG A 148 -5.17 8.11 8.04
C ARG A 148 -4.07 7.09 7.73
N ALA A 149 -3.48 7.14 6.52
CA ALA A 149 -2.35 6.29 6.16
C ALA A 149 -1.17 6.49 7.11
N LEU A 150 -0.81 7.74 7.39
CA LEU A 150 0.26 8.07 8.34
C LEU A 150 -0.02 7.58 9.77
N ASN A 151 -1.28 7.55 10.20
CA ASN A 151 -1.64 6.98 11.51
C ASN A 151 -1.39 5.48 11.55
N PHE A 152 -1.76 4.73 10.49
CA PHE A 152 -1.41 3.31 10.38
C PHE A 152 0.10 3.10 10.30
N ALA A 153 0.80 3.88 9.49
CA ALA A 153 2.25 3.76 9.35
C ALA A 153 3.00 4.01 10.68
N ARG A 154 2.61 5.03 11.45
CA ARG A 154 3.15 5.28 12.81
C ARG A 154 2.87 4.12 13.74
N PHE A 155 1.62 3.66 13.80
CA PHE A 155 1.24 2.52 14.62
C PHE A 155 2.05 1.26 14.25
N ASN A 156 2.20 0.99 12.96
CA ASN A 156 2.98 -0.14 12.48
C ASN A 156 4.47 0.00 12.80
N ALA A 157 5.02 1.22 12.75
CA ALA A 157 6.40 1.47 13.18
C ALA A 157 6.59 1.17 14.67
N GLU A 158 5.70 1.67 15.53
CA GLU A 158 5.72 1.39 16.96
C GLU A 158 5.53 -0.10 17.27
N LEU A 159 4.58 -0.76 16.60
CA LEU A 159 4.30 -2.19 16.76
C LEU A 159 5.52 -3.06 16.45
N ASN A 160 6.34 -2.63 15.49
CA ASN A 160 7.53 -3.35 15.05
C ASN A 160 8.86 -2.79 15.64
N GLY A 161 8.78 -1.81 16.53
CA GLY A 161 9.95 -1.25 17.20
C GLY A 161 10.87 -0.40 16.31
N ALA A 162 10.38 0.11 15.17
CA ALA A 162 11.15 1.00 14.31
C ALA A 162 11.13 2.43 14.87
N THR A 163 12.30 3.00 15.19
CA THR A 163 12.42 4.29 15.89
C THR A 163 13.05 5.40 15.04
N ASN A 164 13.53 5.08 13.84
CA ASN A 164 14.24 5.98 12.94
C ASN A 164 13.38 6.46 11.74
N ILE A 165 12.03 6.39 11.86
CA ILE A 165 11.10 6.82 10.82
C ILE A 165 10.40 8.10 11.25
N GLU A 166 10.50 9.13 10.42
CA GLU A 166 9.78 10.40 10.55
C GLU A 166 8.59 10.42 9.57
N PHE A 167 7.41 10.81 10.03
CA PHE A 167 6.18 10.80 9.22
C PHE A 167 5.71 12.22 8.94
N ARG A 168 5.48 12.55 7.67
CA ARG A 168 5.06 13.89 7.23
C ARG A 168 3.83 13.83 6.33
N LEU A 169 2.85 14.66 6.63
CA LEU A 169 1.65 14.85 5.82
C LEU A 169 1.95 15.83 4.68
N GLY A 170 1.60 15.48 3.46
CA GLY A 170 1.70 16.35 2.30
C GLY A 170 1.57 15.61 0.99
N ASN A 171 1.38 16.37 -0.08
CA ASN A 171 1.24 15.85 -1.43
C ASN A 171 2.62 15.68 -2.07
N LEU A 172 2.97 14.43 -2.43
CA LEU A 172 4.24 14.09 -3.07
C LEU A 172 5.44 14.70 -2.30
N PHE A 173 6.22 15.54 -2.98
CA PHE A 173 7.44 16.17 -2.44
C PHE A 173 7.21 17.50 -1.70
N GLU A 174 5.96 17.99 -1.61
CA GLU A 174 5.67 19.28 -0.94
C GLU A 174 6.25 19.41 0.48
N PRO A 175 6.17 18.37 1.35
CA PRO A 175 6.71 18.47 2.71
C PRO A 175 8.24 18.29 2.80
N LEU A 176 8.95 18.27 1.65
CA LEU A 176 10.37 17.88 1.55
C LEU A 176 11.25 18.95 0.90
N VAL A 177 10.78 20.20 0.86
CA VAL A 177 11.47 21.30 0.19
C VAL A 177 12.91 21.45 0.71
N GLY A 178 13.87 21.37 -0.21
CA GLY A 178 15.30 21.52 0.09
C GLY A 178 15.99 20.28 0.67
N GLU A 179 15.27 19.18 0.87
CA GLU A 179 15.85 17.92 1.35
C GLU A 179 16.24 17.01 0.19
N ARG A 180 17.31 16.24 0.41
CA ARG A 180 17.78 15.21 -0.50
C ARG A 180 17.99 13.91 0.25
N PHE A 181 17.77 12.79 -0.45
CA PHE A 181 17.83 11.45 0.09
C PHE A 181 18.76 10.56 -0.73
N ASP A 182 19.45 9.65 -0.07
CA ASP A 182 20.34 8.71 -0.76
C ASP A 182 19.55 7.56 -1.42
N ARG A 183 18.34 7.31 -0.88
CA ARG A 183 17.39 6.38 -1.46
C ARG A 183 16.00 7.01 -1.48
N ILE A 184 15.30 6.85 -2.60
CA ILE A 184 13.88 7.17 -2.72
C ILE A 184 13.15 5.90 -3.11
N LEU A 185 12.12 5.53 -2.36
CA LEU A 185 11.20 4.45 -2.65
C LEU A 185 9.82 5.03 -2.92
N SER A 186 9.10 4.52 -3.90
CA SER A 186 7.71 4.90 -4.11
C SER A 186 6.89 3.79 -4.75
N ASN A 187 5.78 3.47 -4.13
CA ASN A 187 4.70 2.68 -4.71
C ASN A 187 3.46 3.58 -4.81
N PRO A 188 3.45 4.54 -5.74
CA PRO A 188 2.40 5.54 -5.83
C PRO A 188 1.09 4.93 -6.35
N PRO A 189 -0.04 5.62 -6.25
CA PRO A 189 -1.29 5.21 -6.89
C PRO A 189 -1.18 5.35 -8.42
N PHE A 190 -0.64 4.34 -9.09
CA PHE A 190 -0.27 4.37 -10.51
C PHE A 190 -1.35 3.79 -11.45
N VAL A 191 -2.56 3.49 -10.97
CA VAL A 191 -3.61 2.97 -11.84
C VAL A 191 -4.10 4.08 -12.78
N ILE A 192 -4.05 3.77 -14.07
CA ILE A 192 -4.51 4.68 -15.12
C ILE A 192 -6.04 4.59 -15.19
N THR A 193 -6.71 5.69 -14.83
CA THR A 193 -8.16 5.79 -14.88
C THR A 193 -8.65 6.60 -16.08
N PRO A 194 -9.84 6.28 -16.64
CA PRO A 194 -10.42 7.06 -17.73
C PRO A 194 -10.65 8.52 -17.33
N ARG A 195 -10.50 9.43 -18.28
CA ARG A 195 -10.68 10.88 -18.09
C ARG A 195 -12.14 11.29 -17.77
N SER A 196 -13.11 10.44 -18.08
CA SER A 196 -14.54 10.67 -17.88
C SER A 196 -15.18 9.41 -17.32
N ALA A 197 -14.90 9.11 -16.08
CA ALA A 197 -15.54 8.00 -15.39
C ALA A 197 -16.70 8.51 -14.53
N ALA A 198 -17.79 8.92 -15.17
CA ALA A 198 -19.06 9.11 -14.47
C ALA A 198 -19.48 7.76 -13.89
N GLY A 199 -19.35 7.59 -12.56
CA GLY A 199 -19.77 6.39 -11.84
C GLY A 199 -18.66 5.42 -11.44
N VAL A 200 -17.39 5.67 -11.75
CA VAL A 200 -16.26 4.91 -11.19
C VAL A 200 -15.76 5.62 -9.93
N PRO A 201 -15.76 4.97 -8.75
CA PRO A 201 -15.24 5.58 -7.52
C PRO A 201 -13.75 5.91 -7.66
N ALA A 202 -13.37 7.13 -7.30
CA ALA A 202 -11.96 7.52 -7.17
C ALA A 202 -11.43 7.08 -5.80
N TYR A 203 -10.24 6.47 -5.79
CA TYR A 203 -9.58 6.02 -4.56
C TYR A 203 -8.21 6.67 -4.43
N ASP A 204 -7.91 7.25 -3.27
CA ASP A 204 -6.64 7.93 -2.99
C ASP A 204 -5.42 7.01 -3.22
N TYR A 205 -5.56 5.72 -2.92
CA TYR A 205 -4.50 4.73 -3.07
C TYR A 205 -4.31 4.20 -4.51
N ARG A 206 -5.22 4.54 -5.45
CA ARG A 206 -5.27 3.96 -6.80
C ARG A 206 -5.02 4.98 -7.91
N ASP A 207 -5.72 6.11 -7.85
CA ASP A 207 -5.89 6.98 -9.01
C ASP A 207 -4.98 8.22 -9.04
N GLY A 208 -4.36 8.60 -7.92
CA GLY A 208 -3.43 9.73 -7.83
C GLY A 208 -3.94 11.10 -8.31
N GLY A 209 -5.20 11.21 -8.74
CA GLY A 209 -5.86 12.45 -9.17
C GLY A 209 -5.31 13.07 -10.47
N ARG A 210 -4.43 12.38 -11.20
CA ARG A 210 -3.88 12.83 -12.48
C ARG A 210 -4.39 11.98 -13.63
N VAL A 211 -4.39 12.57 -14.83
CA VAL A 211 -4.85 11.90 -16.05
C VAL A 211 -3.77 10.95 -16.56
N GLY A 212 -4.16 9.72 -16.86
CA GLY A 212 -3.28 8.73 -17.47
C GLY A 212 -2.08 8.39 -16.59
N ASP A 213 -0.89 8.41 -17.17
CA ASP A 213 0.39 8.15 -16.51
C ASP A 213 1.08 9.43 -15.95
N GLY A 214 0.38 10.57 -15.95
CA GLY A 214 0.93 11.87 -15.54
C GLY A 214 1.39 11.96 -14.07
N LEU A 215 0.96 11.03 -13.19
CA LEU A 215 1.51 10.94 -11.84
C LEU A 215 2.92 10.36 -11.84
N THR A 216 3.14 9.27 -12.57
CA THR A 216 4.46 8.64 -12.72
C THR A 216 5.45 9.63 -13.35
N GLU A 217 5.06 10.32 -14.42
CA GLU A 217 5.84 11.37 -15.07
C GLU A 217 6.24 12.48 -14.08
N ALA A 218 5.27 12.99 -13.30
CA ALA A 218 5.55 14.06 -12.33
C ALA A 218 6.48 13.62 -11.19
N ILE A 219 6.39 12.37 -10.73
CA ILE A 219 7.30 11.84 -9.73
C ILE A 219 8.72 11.75 -10.32
N VAL A 220 8.87 11.19 -11.52
CA VAL A 220 10.18 11.08 -12.20
C VAL A 220 10.81 12.46 -12.37
N ALA A 221 10.06 13.43 -12.86
CA ALA A 221 10.54 14.80 -13.05
C ALA A 221 10.99 15.49 -11.75
N ALA A 222 10.40 15.12 -10.60
CA ALA A 222 10.74 15.74 -9.32
C ALA A 222 11.92 15.06 -8.60
N ILE A 223 12.23 13.79 -8.91
CA ILE A 223 13.31 13.03 -8.27
C ILE A 223 14.65 13.79 -8.21
N PRO A 224 15.15 14.44 -9.27
CA PRO A 224 16.49 15.08 -9.23
C PRO A 224 16.64 16.15 -8.18
N ALA A 225 15.56 16.85 -7.82
CA ALA A 225 15.59 17.88 -6.79
C ALA A 225 15.76 17.28 -5.38
N HIS A 226 15.36 16.01 -5.20
CA HIS A 226 15.31 15.32 -3.92
C HIS A 226 16.25 14.12 -3.81
N LEU A 227 17.02 13.81 -4.85
CA LEU A 227 17.99 12.73 -4.85
C LEU A 227 19.39 13.28 -4.56
N SER A 228 20.11 12.67 -3.61
CA SER A 228 21.52 12.97 -3.35
C SER A 228 22.39 12.60 -4.54
N PRO A 229 23.59 13.20 -4.71
CA PRO A 229 24.56 12.72 -5.67
C PRO A 229 24.86 11.23 -5.47
N ARG A 230 24.72 10.41 -6.50
CA ARG A 230 24.82 8.94 -6.46
C ARG A 230 23.70 8.25 -5.68
N GLY A 231 22.64 8.94 -5.32
CA GLY A 231 21.44 8.35 -4.74
C GLY A 231 20.68 7.49 -5.76
N ILE A 232 19.82 6.62 -5.28
CA ILE A 232 19.03 5.70 -6.10
C ILE A 232 17.54 5.90 -5.80
N ALA A 233 16.74 6.05 -6.85
CA ALA A 233 15.29 6.04 -6.74
C ALA A 233 14.75 4.73 -7.33
N GLN A 234 13.86 4.04 -6.59
CA GLN A 234 13.17 2.84 -7.02
C GLN A 234 11.67 3.04 -6.88
N LEU A 235 10.94 2.94 -7.98
CA LEU A 235 9.49 3.15 -7.98
C LEU A 235 8.77 2.13 -8.87
N LEU A 236 7.51 1.91 -8.56
CA LEU A 236 6.57 1.27 -9.45
C LEU A 236 5.77 2.34 -10.20
N GLY A 237 5.35 2.03 -11.41
CA GLY A 237 4.52 2.93 -12.21
C GLY A 237 3.91 2.21 -13.39
N ASN A 238 2.86 2.80 -13.90
CA ASN A 238 2.28 2.44 -15.19
C ASN A 238 2.56 3.55 -16.19
N TRP A 239 2.61 3.19 -17.45
CA TRP A 239 2.70 4.12 -18.57
C TRP A 239 1.87 3.66 -19.75
N GLU A 240 1.48 4.59 -20.59
CA GLU A 240 0.65 4.35 -21.75
C GLU A 240 1.45 4.44 -23.05
N THR A 241 1.09 3.62 -24.02
CA THR A 241 1.39 3.88 -25.44
C THR A 241 0.34 4.84 -25.97
N ARG A 242 0.75 6.00 -26.50
CA ARG A 242 -0.15 7.06 -26.98
C ARG A 242 0.17 7.44 -28.41
N ASP A 243 -0.87 7.57 -29.24
CA ASP A 243 -0.76 8.13 -30.61
C ASP A 243 0.36 7.51 -31.46
N GLY A 244 0.62 6.21 -31.24
CA GLY A 244 1.68 5.48 -31.94
C GLY A 244 3.10 5.62 -31.35
N VAL A 245 3.26 6.42 -30.27
CA VAL A 245 4.52 6.48 -29.52
C VAL A 245 4.53 5.38 -28.46
N ASP A 246 5.55 4.52 -28.50
CA ASP A 246 5.69 3.43 -27.53
C ASP A 246 5.86 3.99 -26.10
N GLY A 247 5.19 3.38 -25.14
CA GLY A 247 5.21 3.86 -23.76
C GLY A 247 6.61 3.85 -23.14
N LEU A 248 7.49 2.93 -23.53
CA LEU A 248 8.87 2.90 -23.05
C LEU A 248 9.70 4.06 -23.62
N GLU A 249 9.42 4.51 -24.84
CA GLU A 249 10.05 5.71 -25.39
C GLU A 249 9.66 6.94 -24.58
N ARG A 250 8.39 7.06 -24.20
CA ARG A 250 7.92 8.13 -23.30
C ARG A 250 8.60 8.10 -21.94
N VAL A 251 8.76 6.93 -21.33
CA VAL A 251 9.48 6.81 -20.06
C VAL A 251 10.95 7.22 -20.19
N ARG A 252 11.60 6.90 -21.32
CA ARG A 252 12.96 7.37 -21.60
C ARG A 252 13.02 8.89 -21.71
N GLU A 253 12.08 9.51 -22.42
CA GLU A 253 11.99 10.98 -22.49
C GLU A 253 11.89 11.61 -21.09
N TRP A 254 11.03 11.07 -20.20
CA TRP A 254 10.90 11.58 -18.83
C TRP A 254 12.21 11.48 -18.03
N THR A 255 12.93 10.37 -18.19
CA THR A 255 14.20 10.16 -17.47
C THR A 255 15.34 10.99 -18.05
N ASP A 256 15.41 11.14 -19.38
CA ASP A 256 16.38 11.97 -20.07
C ASP A 256 16.19 13.46 -19.73
N ASP A 257 14.95 13.94 -19.78
CA ASP A 257 14.58 15.32 -19.40
C ASP A 257 14.89 15.62 -17.93
N ALA A 258 14.76 14.62 -17.06
CA ALA A 258 15.11 14.69 -15.66
C ALA A 258 16.64 14.57 -15.41
N GLY A 259 17.44 14.25 -16.44
CA GLY A 259 18.89 14.02 -16.30
C GLY A 259 19.24 12.81 -15.43
N LEU A 260 18.42 11.74 -15.47
CA LEU A 260 18.60 10.52 -14.70
C LEU A 260 19.12 9.38 -15.59
N ASP A 261 20.12 8.66 -15.09
CA ASP A 261 20.42 7.34 -15.62
C ASP A 261 19.32 6.38 -15.12
N ALA A 262 18.61 5.68 -16.02
CA ALA A 262 17.49 4.86 -15.66
C ALA A 262 17.61 3.43 -16.17
N TRP A 263 17.18 2.48 -15.31
CA TRP A 263 16.94 1.10 -15.70
C TRP A 263 15.46 0.80 -15.54
N VAL A 264 14.76 0.64 -16.66
CA VAL A 264 13.32 0.39 -16.70
C VAL A 264 13.06 -1.08 -16.96
N ILE A 265 12.28 -1.72 -16.09
CA ILE A 265 11.88 -3.13 -16.21
C ILE A 265 10.39 -3.16 -16.52
N GLU A 266 10.03 -3.42 -17.78
CA GLU A 266 8.64 -3.70 -18.16
C GLU A 266 8.28 -5.12 -17.66
N ARG A 267 7.33 -5.18 -16.74
CA ARG A 267 6.88 -6.45 -16.16
C ARG A 267 5.72 -7.07 -16.92
N GLU A 268 4.84 -6.24 -17.43
CA GLU A 268 3.63 -6.66 -18.12
C GLU A 268 3.18 -5.58 -19.09
N ARG A 269 2.67 -6.01 -20.25
CA ARG A 269 1.98 -5.16 -21.22
C ARG A 269 0.56 -5.70 -21.37
N GLN A 270 -0.43 -4.85 -21.17
CA GLN A 270 -1.83 -5.20 -21.25
C GLN A 270 -2.54 -4.42 -22.35
N ASP A 271 -3.47 -5.07 -23.01
CA ASP A 271 -4.44 -4.40 -23.86
C ASP A 271 -5.33 -3.48 -23.02
N PRO A 272 -5.68 -2.27 -23.52
CA PRO A 272 -6.49 -1.30 -22.77
C PRO A 272 -7.82 -1.85 -22.25
N SER A 273 -8.52 -2.67 -23.06
CA SER A 273 -9.79 -3.27 -22.64
C SER A 273 -9.61 -4.24 -21.47
N ARG A 274 -8.59 -5.09 -21.55
CA ARG A 274 -8.28 -6.03 -20.47
C ARG A 274 -7.82 -5.30 -19.20
N TYR A 275 -7.07 -4.22 -19.35
CA TYR A 275 -6.64 -3.37 -18.24
C TYR A 275 -7.86 -2.73 -17.57
N ALA A 276 -8.74 -2.12 -18.34
CA ALA A 276 -9.98 -1.52 -17.83
C ALA A 276 -10.86 -2.56 -17.11
N GLU A 277 -11.07 -3.75 -17.71
CA GLU A 277 -11.82 -4.83 -17.08
C GLU A 277 -11.23 -5.23 -15.71
N THR A 278 -9.91 -5.34 -15.61
CA THR A 278 -9.23 -5.70 -14.37
C THR A 278 -9.56 -4.71 -13.26
N TRP A 279 -9.45 -3.40 -13.53
CA TRP A 279 -9.63 -2.36 -12.53
C TRP A 279 -11.09 -2.04 -12.23
N ILE A 280 -12.01 -2.25 -13.19
CA ILE A 280 -13.46 -2.16 -12.96
C ILE A 280 -13.88 -3.28 -11.99
N ARG A 281 -13.40 -4.52 -12.20
CA ARG A 281 -13.66 -5.64 -11.29
C ARG A 281 -13.04 -5.43 -9.91
N ASP A 282 -11.83 -4.90 -9.82
CA ASP A 282 -11.17 -4.56 -8.56
C ASP A 282 -11.96 -3.48 -7.78
N GLY A 283 -12.59 -2.54 -8.48
CA GLY A 283 -13.52 -1.57 -7.91
C GLY A 283 -14.86 -2.15 -7.44
N GLY A 284 -15.06 -3.47 -7.54
CA GLY A 284 -16.28 -4.15 -7.06
C GLY A 284 -17.46 -4.11 -8.04
N VAL A 285 -17.26 -3.61 -9.25
CA VAL A 285 -18.31 -3.61 -10.31
C VAL A 285 -18.43 -5.03 -10.87
N VAL A 286 -19.63 -5.59 -10.79
CA VAL A 286 -19.96 -6.92 -11.33
C VAL A 286 -20.41 -6.77 -12.77
N ALA A 287 -20.16 -7.79 -13.62
CA ALA A 287 -20.64 -7.83 -14.99
C ALA A 287 -22.15 -7.56 -15.08
N GLY A 288 -22.55 -6.60 -15.92
CA GLY A 288 -23.90 -6.14 -16.11
C GLY A 288 -23.91 -4.88 -16.98
N GLU A 289 -25.06 -4.20 -17.11
CA GLU A 289 -25.20 -3.01 -17.96
C GLU A 289 -24.13 -1.92 -17.69
N ARG A 290 -23.71 -1.75 -16.43
CA ARG A 290 -22.66 -0.81 -16.04
C ARG A 290 -21.23 -1.25 -16.40
N PHE A 291 -21.04 -2.51 -16.72
CA PHE A 291 -19.75 -3.05 -17.11
C PHE A 291 -19.49 -2.89 -18.61
N ASP A 292 -20.59 -2.82 -19.38
CA ASP A 292 -20.56 -2.73 -20.85
C ASP A 292 -20.54 -1.25 -21.33
N GLU A 293 -20.77 -0.27 -20.44
CA GLU A 293 -20.61 1.17 -20.67
C GLU A 293 -19.14 1.62 -20.58
#